data_df578f59ddbf71b97c95b97febea2adf
#
_entry.id   df578f59ddbf71b97c95b97febea2adf
#
_cell.length_a   1.000
_cell.length_b   1.000
_cell.length_c   1.000
_cell.angle_alpha   90.00
_cell.angle_beta   90.00
_cell.angle_gamma   90.00
#
_symmetry.space_group_name_H-M   'P 1'
#
loop_
_entity.id
_entity.type
_entity.pdbx_description
1 polymer ?
#
loop_
_entity_poly.entity_id
_entity_poly.type
_entity_poly.pdbx_seq_one_letter_code
_entity_poly.pdbx_strand_id
1 'polypeptide(L)'
;MEQSPSYKRKIQIQFQAYCYKILRGEAVDYYRYVNYLQKNEKSIESLSSEESDELYVSDEYRSDDHLFKVLEYDIGIKSDLPAEVLHLLLQKKRDVILLSFFLGMSDTEIARIMRVVNSTIHEHKKKALKLMKSELEKRGMEE
;
A
#
# COMPACT_ATOMS: atom_id res chain seq x y z
N MET A 1 -0.13 58.23 33.67
CA MET A 1 0.19 59.20 32.59
C MET A 1 -0.90 59.11 31.53
N GLU A 2 -1.69 60.13 31.43
CA GLU A 2 -2.66 60.19 30.34
C GLU A 2 -1.97 60.55 29.03
N GLN A 3 -2.08 59.64 28.07
CA GLN A 3 -1.58 59.88 26.72
C GLN A 3 -2.47 60.93 26.03
N SER A 4 -1.84 61.88 25.30
CA SER A 4 -2.58 62.89 24.61
C SER A 4 -3.60 62.33 23.60
N PRO A 5 -4.77 62.99 23.40
CA PRO A 5 -5.78 62.51 22.43
C PRO A 5 -5.22 62.31 21.04
N SER A 6 -4.27 63.11 20.59
CA SER A 6 -3.60 63.00 19.31
C SER A 6 -2.79 61.72 19.17
N TYR A 7 -2.12 61.31 20.26
CA TYR A 7 -1.35 60.07 20.30
C TYR A 7 -2.23 58.83 20.20
N LYS A 8 -3.31 58.79 20.94
CA LYS A 8 -4.33 57.72 20.88
C LYS A 8 -4.88 57.56 19.45
N ARG A 9 -5.21 58.66 18.80
CA ARG A 9 -5.69 58.66 17.43
C ARG A 9 -4.68 58.14 16.44
N LYS A 10 -3.43 58.49 16.60
CA LYS A 10 -2.34 58.00 15.77
C LYS A 10 -2.18 56.50 15.88
N ILE A 11 -2.22 55.94 17.07
CA ILE A 11 -2.15 54.49 17.30
C ILE A 11 -3.38 53.78 16.71
N GLN A 12 -4.58 54.32 16.84
CA GLN A 12 -5.79 53.76 16.23
C GLN A 12 -5.67 53.69 14.70
N ILE A 13 -5.17 54.75 14.06
CA ILE A 13 -4.97 54.76 12.62
C ILE A 13 -3.92 53.73 12.20
N GLN A 14 -2.82 53.59 12.89
CA GLN A 14 -1.79 52.58 12.64
C GLN A 14 -2.33 51.19 12.84
N PHE A 15 -3.11 50.94 13.86
CA PHE A 15 -3.73 49.65 14.13
C PHE A 15 -4.73 49.27 13.04
N GLN A 16 -5.59 50.22 12.62
CA GLN A 16 -6.51 49.99 11.51
C GLN A 16 -5.80 49.70 10.21
N ALA A 17 -4.73 50.41 9.89
CA ALA A 17 -3.92 50.15 8.70
C ALA A 17 -3.29 48.75 8.75
N TYR A 18 -2.81 48.32 9.90
CA TYR A 18 -2.25 46.99 10.13
C TYR A 18 -3.31 45.89 9.95
N CYS A 19 -4.48 46.05 10.56
CA CYS A 19 -5.61 45.12 10.40
C CYS A 19 -6.05 45.00 8.93
N TYR A 20 -6.13 46.12 8.21
CA TYR A 20 -6.46 46.15 6.79
C TYR A 20 -5.46 45.39 5.95
N LYS A 21 -4.18 45.55 6.23
CA LYS A 21 -3.10 44.87 5.54
C LYS A 21 -3.19 43.36 5.72
N ILE A 22 -3.42 42.90 6.96
CA ILE A 22 -3.57 41.49 7.28
C ILE A 22 -4.80 40.89 6.60
N LEU A 23 -5.95 41.52 6.74
CA LEU A 23 -7.21 41.05 6.14
C LEU A 23 -7.13 40.96 4.61
N ARG A 24 -6.49 41.95 4.01
CA ARG A 24 -6.27 41.95 2.54
C ARG A 24 -5.33 40.83 2.12
N GLY A 25 -4.27 40.57 2.87
CA GLY A 25 -3.35 39.47 2.63
C GLY A 25 -4.04 38.13 2.71
N GLU A 26 -4.80 37.90 3.76
CA GLU A 26 -5.59 36.67 3.94
C GLU A 26 -6.66 36.48 2.84
N ALA A 27 -7.33 37.54 2.42
CA ALA A 27 -8.28 37.47 1.32
C ALA A 27 -7.60 37.07 -0.01
N VAL A 28 -6.43 37.63 -0.29
CA VAL A 28 -5.65 37.28 -1.51
C VAL A 28 -5.20 35.81 -1.43
N ASP A 29 -4.71 35.37 -0.31
CA ASP A 29 -4.26 33.99 -0.10
C ASP A 29 -5.43 32.99 -0.22
N TYR A 30 -6.59 33.35 0.30
CA TYR A 30 -7.82 32.57 0.13
C TYR A 30 -8.23 32.44 -1.34
N TYR A 31 -8.22 33.54 -2.11
CA TYR A 31 -8.52 33.48 -3.55
C TYR A 31 -7.50 32.66 -4.33
N ARG A 32 -6.24 32.75 -4.00
CA ARG A 32 -5.20 31.89 -4.61
C ARG A 32 -5.45 30.43 -4.33
N TYR A 33 -5.82 30.08 -3.10
CA TYR A 33 -6.16 28.73 -2.69
C TYR A 33 -7.38 28.20 -3.45
N VAL A 34 -8.47 28.97 -3.53
CA VAL A 34 -9.67 28.60 -4.27
C VAL A 34 -9.36 28.39 -5.75
N ASN A 35 -8.58 29.28 -6.37
CA ASN A 35 -8.18 29.14 -7.77
C ASN A 35 -7.31 27.89 -7.98
N TYR A 36 -6.44 27.56 -7.05
CA TYR A 36 -5.66 26.33 -7.07
C TYR A 36 -6.55 25.08 -7.04
N LEU A 37 -7.53 25.03 -6.15
CA LEU A 37 -8.49 23.94 -6.07
C LEU A 37 -9.29 23.79 -7.37
N GLN A 38 -9.81 24.89 -7.91
CA GLN A 38 -10.58 24.87 -9.15
C GLN A 38 -9.79 24.36 -10.37
N LYS A 39 -8.47 24.60 -10.39
CA LYS A 39 -7.60 24.12 -11.47
C LYS A 39 -7.17 22.67 -11.33
N ASN A 40 -6.99 22.20 -10.09
CA ASN A 40 -6.39 20.91 -9.82
C ASN A 40 -7.37 19.86 -9.27
N GLU A 41 -8.56 20.26 -8.88
CA GLU A 41 -9.59 19.37 -8.35
C GLU A 41 -10.86 19.46 -9.17
N LYS A 42 -11.43 18.32 -9.46
CA LYS A 42 -12.77 18.20 -10.04
C LYS A 42 -13.69 17.49 -9.06
N SER A 43 -14.94 17.93 -8.97
CA SER A 43 -15.95 17.17 -8.24
C SER A 43 -16.22 15.85 -8.95
N ILE A 44 -16.36 14.76 -8.17
CA ILE A 44 -16.70 13.43 -8.71
C ILE A 44 -17.99 13.48 -9.54
N GLU A 45 -18.94 14.30 -9.12
CA GLU A 45 -20.23 14.49 -9.81
C GLU A 45 -20.09 15.19 -11.19
N SER A 46 -18.99 15.93 -11.40
CA SER A 46 -18.72 16.65 -12.65
C SER A 46 -17.86 15.87 -13.64
N LEU A 47 -17.46 14.66 -13.29
CA LEU A 47 -16.65 13.78 -14.16
C LEU A 47 -17.51 13.26 -15.33
N SER A 48 -16.91 13.21 -16.50
CA SER A 48 -17.50 12.51 -17.64
C SER A 48 -17.45 10.99 -17.42
N SER A 49 -18.25 10.24 -18.16
CA SER A 49 -18.22 8.77 -18.08
C SER A 49 -16.82 8.20 -18.34
N GLU A 50 -16.09 8.76 -19.29
CA GLU A 50 -14.72 8.35 -19.64
C GLU A 50 -13.74 8.61 -18.50
N GLU A 51 -13.78 9.81 -17.89
CA GLU A 51 -12.95 10.16 -16.73
C GLU A 51 -13.32 9.35 -15.49
N SER A 52 -14.59 8.99 -15.33
CA SER A 52 -15.06 8.12 -14.24
C SER A 52 -14.56 6.69 -14.40
N ASP A 53 -14.53 6.19 -15.63
CA ASP A 53 -14.05 4.82 -15.93
C ASP A 53 -12.53 4.71 -15.71
N GLU A 54 -11.77 5.78 -15.93
CA GLU A 54 -10.33 5.81 -15.60
C GLU A 54 -10.05 5.74 -14.09
N LEU A 55 -10.98 6.24 -13.25
CA LEU A 55 -10.88 6.15 -11.80
C LEU A 55 -11.35 4.80 -11.25
N TYR A 56 -12.04 4.02 -12.09
CA TYR A 56 -12.57 2.73 -11.67
C TYR A 56 -11.46 1.68 -11.70
N VAL A 57 -10.92 1.38 -10.55
CA VAL A 57 -10.13 0.17 -10.35
C VAL A 57 -11.13 -0.93 -10.02
N SER A 58 -11.48 -1.74 -11.00
CA SER A 58 -12.21 -2.97 -10.75
C SER A 58 -11.34 -3.88 -9.91
N ASP A 59 -11.74 -4.13 -8.69
CA ASP A 59 -11.20 -5.26 -7.93
C ASP A 59 -11.59 -6.53 -8.68
N GLU A 60 -10.73 -6.99 -9.57
CA GLU A 60 -10.85 -8.33 -10.14
C GLU A 60 -10.63 -9.34 -9.01
N TYR A 61 -11.70 -9.69 -8.32
CA TYR A 61 -11.73 -10.92 -7.55
C TYR A 61 -11.67 -12.07 -8.54
N ARG A 62 -10.44 -12.48 -8.86
CA ARG A 62 -10.26 -13.72 -9.61
C ARG A 62 -10.71 -14.85 -8.70
N SER A 63 -11.84 -15.45 -9.05
CA SER A 63 -12.30 -16.71 -8.47
C SER A 63 -11.33 -17.89 -8.74
N ASP A 64 -10.29 -17.63 -9.50
CA ASP A 64 -9.31 -18.61 -9.96
C ASP A 64 -8.01 -18.61 -9.14
N ASP A 65 -7.98 -17.94 -7.97
CA ASP A 65 -6.84 -18.02 -7.08
C ASP A 65 -6.67 -19.46 -6.56
N HIS A 66 -5.47 -20.00 -6.72
CA HIS A 66 -5.13 -21.30 -6.14
C HIS A 66 -4.99 -21.16 -4.64
N LEU A 67 -5.94 -21.72 -3.88
CA LEU A 67 -5.93 -21.68 -2.43
C LEU A 67 -5.12 -22.83 -1.86
N PHE A 68 -4.12 -22.48 -1.05
CA PHE A 68 -3.34 -23.42 -0.27
C PHE A 68 -3.68 -23.26 1.21
N LYS A 69 -4.07 -24.34 1.85
CA LYS A 69 -4.32 -24.36 3.28
C LYS A 69 -3.10 -24.88 4.02
N VAL A 70 -2.53 -24.04 4.88
CA VAL A 70 -1.37 -24.37 5.72
C VAL A 70 -1.73 -24.06 7.16
N LEU A 71 -1.89 -25.09 7.99
CA LEU A 71 -2.32 -24.95 9.38
C LEU A 71 -3.65 -24.19 9.48
N GLU A 72 -3.62 -23.00 10.07
CA GLU A 72 -4.80 -22.12 10.24
C GLU A 72 -4.89 -21.06 9.14
N TYR A 73 -3.94 -21.04 8.20
CA TYR A 73 -3.82 -19.99 7.18
C TYR A 73 -4.30 -20.49 5.82
N ASP A 74 -5.08 -19.65 5.15
CA ASP A 74 -5.45 -19.83 3.76
C ASP A 74 -4.65 -18.84 2.90
N ILE A 75 -3.84 -19.36 1.97
CA ILE A 75 -2.93 -18.57 1.13
C ILE A 75 -3.38 -18.68 -0.31
N GLY A 76 -3.75 -17.55 -0.92
CA GLY A 76 -4.13 -17.46 -2.33
C GLY A 76 -2.94 -17.12 -3.22
N ILE A 77 -2.74 -17.87 -4.29
CA ILE A 77 -1.70 -17.64 -5.30
C ILE A 77 -2.37 -17.34 -6.63
N LYS A 78 -2.12 -16.14 -7.15
CA LYS A 78 -2.76 -15.63 -8.37
C LYS A 78 -2.18 -16.20 -9.66
N SER A 79 -0.96 -16.70 -9.63
CA SER A 79 -0.26 -17.18 -10.83
C SER A 79 -0.31 -18.70 -10.93
N ASP A 80 -0.71 -19.22 -12.08
CA ASP A 80 -0.87 -20.66 -12.32
C ASP A 80 0.47 -21.41 -12.22
N LEU A 81 1.52 -20.89 -12.82
CA LEU A 81 2.82 -21.57 -12.88
C LEU A 81 3.45 -21.81 -11.49
N PRO A 82 3.57 -20.82 -10.60
CA PRO A 82 4.04 -21.06 -9.24
C PRO A 82 3.12 -22.00 -8.44
N ALA A 83 1.80 -21.90 -8.62
CA ALA A 83 0.83 -22.77 -7.93
C ALA A 83 1.01 -24.23 -8.36
N GLU A 84 1.15 -24.51 -9.64
CA GLU A 84 1.40 -25.85 -10.15
C GLU A 84 2.71 -26.43 -9.64
N VAL A 85 3.78 -25.64 -9.60
CA VAL A 85 5.07 -26.08 -9.07
C VAL A 85 4.98 -26.35 -7.55
N LEU A 86 4.23 -25.55 -6.81
CA LEU A 86 3.98 -25.80 -5.41
C LEU A 86 3.19 -27.10 -5.15
N HIS A 87 2.27 -27.47 -6.04
CA HIS A 87 1.57 -28.76 -5.95
C HIS A 87 2.49 -29.96 -6.13
N LEU A 88 3.58 -29.83 -6.87
CA LEU A 88 4.59 -30.90 -7.05
C LEU A 88 5.44 -31.14 -5.79
N LEU A 89 5.47 -30.18 -4.87
CA LEU A 89 6.23 -30.31 -3.63
C LEU A 89 5.50 -31.22 -2.63
N LEU A 90 6.28 -31.96 -1.86
CA LEU A 90 5.74 -32.66 -0.68
C LEU A 90 5.15 -31.66 0.31
N GLN A 91 4.04 -32.03 0.96
CA GLN A 91 3.29 -31.15 1.86
C GLN A 91 4.17 -30.37 2.84
N LYS A 92 5.08 -31.05 3.55
CA LYS A 92 5.97 -30.38 4.52
C LYS A 92 6.87 -29.31 3.92
N LYS A 93 7.42 -29.57 2.73
CA LYS A 93 8.26 -28.62 2.02
C LYS A 93 7.45 -27.46 1.47
N ARG A 94 6.27 -27.72 0.93
CA ARG A 94 5.32 -26.73 0.46
C ARG A 94 4.88 -25.81 1.60
N ASP A 95 4.52 -26.37 2.75
CA ASP A 95 4.11 -25.60 3.92
C ASP A 95 5.22 -24.66 4.39
N VAL A 96 6.47 -25.13 4.44
CA VAL A 96 7.63 -24.29 4.79
C VAL A 96 7.79 -23.12 3.81
N ILE A 97 7.68 -23.35 2.52
CA ILE A 97 7.75 -22.30 1.50
C ILE A 97 6.62 -21.29 1.66
N LEU A 98 5.39 -21.74 1.83
CA LEU A 98 4.24 -20.87 2.00
C LEU A 98 4.33 -20.01 3.26
N LEU A 99 4.71 -20.59 4.39
CA LEU A 99 4.90 -19.86 5.65
C LEU A 99 6.06 -18.85 5.58
N SER A 100 7.17 -19.20 4.93
CA SER A 100 8.34 -18.35 4.84
C SER A 100 8.17 -17.19 3.86
N PHE A 101 7.74 -17.45 2.63
CA PHE A 101 7.73 -16.46 1.55
C PHE A 101 6.41 -15.69 1.43
N PHE A 102 5.29 -16.31 1.73
CA PHE A 102 3.98 -15.65 1.61
C PHE A 102 3.52 -15.01 2.91
N LEU A 103 3.79 -15.63 4.06
CA LEU A 103 3.45 -15.07 5.37
C LEU A 103 4.62 -14.37 6.06
N GLY A 104 5.82 -14.42 5.49
CA GLY A 104 6.99 -13.72 6.02
C GLY A 104 7.49 -14.23 7.37
N MET A 105 7.20 -15.48 7.73
CA MET A 105 7.65 -16.06 8.98
C MET A 105 9.14 -16.41 8.94
N SER A 106 9.83 -16.21 10.05
CA SER A 106 11.22 -16.64 10.24
C SER A 106 11.32 -18.16 10.40
N ASP A 107 12.48 -18.72 10.06
CA ASP A 107 12.74 -20.16 10.22
C ASP A 107 12.51 -20.65 11.66
N THR A 108 12.80 -19.80 12.64
CA THR A 108 12.59 -20.09 14.07
C THR A 108 11.10 -20.17 14.42
N GLU A 109 10.29 -19.28 13.89
CA GLU A 109 8.83 -19.29 14.08
C GLU A 109 8.19 -20.51 13.44
N ILE A 110 8.59 -20.82 12.20
CA ILE A 110 8.11 -22.01 11.48
C ILE A 110 8.49 -23.30 12.22
N ALA A 111 9.74 -23.38 12.68
CA ALA A 111 10.22 -24.52 13.45
C ALA A 111 9.42 -24.75 14.75
N ARG A 112 9.06 -23.67 15.42
CA ARG A 112 8.22 -23.72 16.63
C ARG A 112 6.81 -24.23 16.32
N ILE A 113 6.20 -23.71 15.27
CA ILE A 113 4.82 -24.08 14.88
C ILE A 113 4.78 -25.52 14.39
N MET A 114 5.72 -25.94 13.55
CA MET A 114 5.80 -27.28 13.00
C MET A 114 6.42 -28.31 13.95
N ARG A 115 6.89 -27.87 15.12
CA ARG A 115 7.54 -28.71 16.15
C ARG A 115 8.75 -29.49 15.63
N VAL A 116 9.57 -28.82 14.86
CA VAL A 116 10.82 -29.36 14.30
C VAL A 116 12.01 -28.46 14.64
N VAL A 117 13.21 -28.94 14.39
CA VAL A 117 14.44 -28.18 14.64
C VAL A 117 14.62 -27.14 13.52
N ASN A 118 15.23 -26.01 13.83
CA ASN A 118 15.47 -24.91 12.90
C ASN A 118 16.28 -25.35 11.66
N SER A 119 17.27 -26.23 11.85
CA SER A 119 18.05 -26.82 10.77
C SER A 119 17.20 -27.62 9.77
N THR A 120 16.17 -28.29 10.25
CA THR A 120 15.22 -29.04 9.40
C THR A 120 14.41 -28.11 8.51
N ILE A 121 13.96 -26.96 9.04
CA ILE A 121 13.27 -25.94 8.25
C ILE A 121 14.18 -25.39 7.17
N HIS A 122 15.41 -25.05 7.51
CA HIS A 122 16.41 -24.58 6.54
C HIS A 122 16.66 -25.59 5.42
N GLU A 123 16.79 -26.86 5.76
CA GLU A 123 16.97 -27.94 4.80
C GLU A 123 15.76 -28.14 3.89
N HIS A 124 14.55 -28.15 4.45
CA HIS A 124 13.30 -28.21 3.68
C HIS A 124 13.18 -27.06 2.70
N LYS A 125 13.46 -25.83 3.17
CA LYS A 125 13.45 -24.62 2.37
C LYS A 125 14.44 -24.69 1.22
N LYS A 126 15.68 -25.08 1.48
CA LYS A 126 16.73 -25.22 0.47
C LYS A 126 16.36 -26.26 -0.60
N LYS A 127 15.91 -27.44 -0.17
CA LYS A 127 15.49 -28.51 -1.10
C LYS A 127 14.26 -28.12 -1.92
N ALA A 128 13.29 -27.47 -1.30
CA ALA A 128 12.08 -26.99 -1.98
C ALA A 128 12.41 -25.95 -3.05
N LEU A 129 13.21 -24.94 -2.72
CA LEU A 129 13.65 -23.93 -3.68
C LEU A 129 14.42 -24.49 -4.87
N LYS A 130 15.27 -25.48 -4.61
CA LYS A 130 16.02 -26.16 -5.68
C LYS A 130 15.08 -26.90 -6.64
N LEU A 131 14.08 -27.61 -6.10
CA LEU A 131 13.08 -28.30 -6.91
C LEU A 131 12.23 -27.32 -7.72
N MET A 132 11.75 -26.26 -7.05
CA MET A 132 10.97 -25.21 -7.73
C MET A 132 11.73 -24.56 -8.87
N LYS A 133 13.00 -24.20 -8.64
CA LYS A 133 13.86 -23.64 -9.67
C LYS A 133 14.01 -24.59 -10.86
N SER A 134 14.31 -25.87 -10.60
CA SER A 134 14.46 -26.88 -11.65
C SER A 134 13.18 -27.05 -12.47
N GLU A 135 12.01 -27.10 -11.83
CA GLU A 135 10.73 -27.23 -12.55
C GLU A 135 10.35 -25.99 -13.34
N LEU A 136 10.63 -24.80 -12.83
CA LEU A 136 10.41 -23.54 -13.54
C LEU A 136 11.34 -23.42 -14.77
N GLU A 137 12.59 -23.83 -14.63
CA GLU A 137 13.54 -23.84 -15.77
C GLU A 137 13.11 -24.81 -16.86
N LYS A 138 12.64 -26.00 -16.51
CA LYS A 138 12.12 -26.96 -17.49
C LYS A 138 10.92 -26.39 -18.26
N ARG A 139 9.99 -25.76 -17.58
CA ARG A 139 8.78 -25.20 -18.19
C ARG A 139 9.04 -23.92 -18.97
N GLY A 140 10.03 -23.11 -18.56
CA GLY A 140 10.46 -21.92 -19.29
C GLY A 140 11.26 -22.20 -20.56
N MET A 141 11.72 -23.44 -20.74
CA MET A 141 12.39 -23.87 -21.97
C MET A 141 11.41 -24.50 -22.99
N GLU A 142 10.18 -24.76 -22.59
CA GLU A 142 9.13 -25.33 -23.45
C GLU A 142 8.30 -24.24 -24.17
N GLU A 143 8.53 -22.97 -23.88
CA GLU A 143 8.01 -21.82 -24.62
C GLU A 143 9.09 -21.36 -25.63
#